data_32bc9d07cb7ca03728a59d7abf0d2e6a
#
_entry.id   32bc9d07cb7ca03728a59d7abf0d2e6a
#
_cell.length_a   1.000
_cell.length_b   1.000
_cell.length_c   1.000
_cell.angle_alpha   90.00
_cell.angle_beta   90.00
_cell.angle_gamma   90.00
#
_symmetry.space_group_name_H-M   'P 1'
#
loop_
_entity.id
_entity.type
_entity.pdbx_description
1 polymer ?
#
loop_
_entity_poly.entity_id
_entity_poly.type
_entity_poly.pdbx_seq_one_letter_code
_entity_poly.pdbx_strand_id
1 'polypeptide(L)'
;MSCRSVSLLLSLMSGVFTRLVGQDAVEAELLAAAKAARSDLVHSRPADGTMTHAWLITGPPGSGRSVAAVCFAAALQCTADFQDGGPGCGRCRACTTTMAGTHADVRRVIPDGLSIGVDEMRAIVHEASRRPSTGYWQIVLIEDADRLTEGAANALLKVVEEPPSSTVFLLCAPSVAPEDIAVTLRSRCRHVALVTPSHAAIARVLIDSDGLAADTANWAALVSGGHVGLARRLATDPEAQQRRERAFGLIRDAVVPSRAYAVAEELVAAAEAEALVLTAERAEAETEELRTALGAGGTGKGTAGALRSVTGAIKDLERRQKSRQTRASRDALDRVLIDLATYFRDALLVSANAGSVQPNHPDMADRVAVLACHATPERLLRCIEAVLECREALAVNVKPKFAVDALVATIGQELRY
;
A
#
# COMPACT_ATOMS: atom_id res chain seq x y z
N MET A 1 36.24 -15.68 12.94
CA MET A 1 35.01 -15.08 13.53
C MET A 1 34.06 -16.21 13.85
N SER A 2 33.73 -16.39 15.12
CA SER A 2 33.09 -17.57 15.66
C SER A 2 31.61 -17.70 15.24
N CYS A 3 31.17 -18.92 14.94
CA CYS A 3 29.79 -19.30 14.59
C CYS A 3 28.74 -18.84 15.63
N ARG A 4 29.16 -18.54 16.86
CA ARG A 4 28.32 -17.97 17.92
C ARG A 4 27.91 -16.51 17.66
N SER A 5 28.72 -15.71 16.97
CA SER A 5 28.41 -14.30 16.67
C SER A 5 27.33 -14.18 15.58
N VAL A 6 27.29 -15.12 14.64
CA VAL A 6 26.26 -15.15 13.57
C VAL A 6 24.91 -15.63 14.13
N SER A 7 24.94 -16.61 15.06
CA SER A 7 23.72 -17.09 15.74
C SER A 7 23.11 -16.04 16.68
N LEU A 8 23.93 -15.19 17.32
CA LEU A 8 23.43 -14.08 18.16
C LEU A 8 22.83 -12.95 17.30
N LEU A 9 23.41 -12.66 16.13
CA LEU A 9 22.85 -11.68 15.18
C LEU A 9 21.53 -12.17 14.56
N LEU A 10 21.40 -13.45 14.23
CA LEU A 10 20.15 -14.06 13.77
C LEU A 10 19.07 -14.13 14.87
N SER A 11 19.45 -14.28 16.13
CA SER A 11 18.53 -14.25 17.28
C SER A 11 18.01 -12.83 17.59
N LEU A 12 18.69 -11.78 17.15
CA LEU A 12 18.25 -10.39 17.26
C LEU A 12 17.24 -9.98 16.19
N MET A 13 17.10 -10.76 15.11
CA MET A 13 16.17 -10.50 13.99
C MET A 13 14.81 -11.23 14.10
N SER A 14 14.44 -11.77 15.24
CA SER A 14 13.19 -12.52 15.44
C SER A 14 12.07 -11.65 16.03
N GLY A 15 11.76 -10.52 15.40
CA GLY A 15 10.70 -9.64 15.84
C GLY A 15 9.75 -9.25 14.71
N VAL A 16 8.83 -8.33 14.99
CA VAL A 16 7.86 -7.84 14.01
C VAL A 16 8.53 -7.16 12.80
N PHE A 17 9.73 -6.59 13.00
CA PHE A 17 10.47 -5.85 11.98
C PHE A 17 11.11 -6.74 10.90
N THR A 18 11.20 -8.05 11.10
CA THR A 18 11.64 -8.99 10.03
C THR A 18 10.76 -8.93 8.77
N ARG A 19 9.58 -8.34 8.88
CA ARG A 19 8.69 -8.09 7.75
C ARG A 19 9.10 -6.89 6.89
N LEU A 20 10.01 -6.03 7.39
CA LEU A 20 10.55 -4.90 6.63
C LEU A 20 11.71 -5.36 5.74
N VAL A 21 11.47 -5.31 4.44
CA VAL A 21 12.42 -5.80 3.45
C VAL A 21 13.37 -4.69 3.04
N GLY A 22 14.68 -4.84 3.37
CA GLY A 22 15.72 -3.90 2.96
C GLY A 22 15.61 -2.50 3.57
N GLN A 23 15.07 -2.40 4.80
CA GLN A 23 14.83 -1.12 5.50
C GLN A 23 15.60 -1.03 6.82
N ASP A 24 16.83 -1.48 6.87
CA ASP A 24 17.62 -1.64 8.11
C ASP A 24 17.73 -0.34 8.93
N ALA A 25 17.91 0.80 8.26
CA ALA A 25 18.00 2.11 8.93
C ALA A 25 16.64 2.52 9.56
N VAL A 26 15.54 2.28 8.84
CA VAL A 26 14.19 2.56 9.33
C VAL A 26 13.85 1.65 10.51
N GLU A 27 14.18 0.37 10.42
CA GLU A 27 14.01 -0.59 11.52
C GLU A 27 14.74 -0.10 12.77
N ALA A 28 16.01 0.28 12.64
CA ALA A 28 16.81 0.78 13.76
C ALA A 28 16.20 2.03 14.40
N GLU A 29 15.69 2.98 13.60
CA GLU A 29 15.06 4.20 14.08
C GLU A 29 13.74 3.91 14.82
N LEU A 30 12.84 3.13 14.22
CA LEU A 30 11.55 2.78 14.83
C LEU A 30 11.73 1.94 16.11
N LEU A 31 12.70 1.03 16.11
CA LEU A 31 13.03 0.24 17.29
C LEU A 31 13.60 1.10 18.41
N ALA A 32 14.47 2.07 18.10
CA ALA A 32 14.98 3.03 19.08
C ALA A 32 13.85 3.86 19.71
N ALA A 33 12.91 4.34 18.89
CA ALA A 33 11.75 5.07 19.36
C ALA A 33 10.84 4.21 20.25
N ALA A 34 10.59 2.94 19.89
CA ALA A 34 9.79 2.03 20.70
C ALA A 34 10.47 1.70 22.05
N LYS A 35 11.80 1.59 22.06
CA LYS A 35 12.57 1.43 23.32
C LYS A 35 12.47 2.66 24.21
N ALA A 36 12.60 3.85 23.63
CA ALA A 36 12.45 5.12 24.37
C ALA A 36 11.04 5.25 24.96
N ALA A 37 10.00 5.02 24.16
CA ALA A 37 8.61 5.03 24.61
C ALA A 37 8.36 4.11 25.82
N ARG A 38 8.99 2.94 25.83
CA ARG A 38 8.87 2.00 26.93
C ARG A 38 9.61 2.46 28.18
N SER A 39 10.80 3.05 28.01
CA SER A 39 11.56 3.61 29.16
C SER A 39 10.79 4.75 29.83
N ASP A 40 10.08 5.57 29.05
CA ASP A 40 9.25 6.66 29.58
C ASP A 40 8.10 6.16 30.42
N LEU A 41 7.45 5.06 30.00
CA LEU A 41 6.39 4.41 30.75
C LEU A 41 6.87 3.86 32.12
N VAL A 42 8.12 3.35 32.16
CA VAL A 42 8.69 2.75 33.38
C VAL A 42 9.25 3.81 34.34
N HIS A 43 9.88 4.86 33.83
CA HIS A 43 10.65 5.81 34.63
C HIS A 43 9.98 7.18 34.84
N SER A 44 8.81 7.42 34.23
CA SER A 44 8.09 8.72 34.28
C SER A 44 8.98 9.92 33.90
N ARG A 45 9.99 9.71 33.08
CA ARG A 45 10.93 10.73 32.62
C ARG A 45 10.68 11.02 31.13
N PRO A 46 10.58 12.29 30.71
CA PRO A 46 10.52 12.60 29.29
C PRO A 46 11.82 12.14 28.63
N ALA A 47 11.68 11.32 27.57
CA ALA A 47 12.80 10.81 26.82
C ALA A 47 13.50 11.91 26.01
N ASP A 48 14.67 11.59 25.51
CA ASP A 48 15.59 12.40 24.69
C ASP A 48 15.00 12.91 23.33
N GLY A 49 13.67 13.04 23.20
CA GLY A 49 13.00 13.41 21.94
C GLY A 49 12.99 12.30 20.89
N THR A 50 13.44 11.09 21.25
CA THR A 50 13.48 9.93 20.33
C THR A 50 12.10 9.41 20.01
N MET A 51 11.14 9.46 20.96
CA MET A 51 9.73 9.15 20.74
C MET A 51 8.92 10.43 20.55
N THR A 52 8.00 10.43 19.61
CA THR A 52 7.03 11.51 19.36
C THR A 52 5.65 10.91 19.10
N HIS A 53 4.62 11.73 19.25
CA HIS A 53 3.23 11.34 19.09
C HIS A 53 2.74 11.29 17.64
N ALA A 54 3.49 11.85 16.68
CA ALA A 54 3.10 11.86 15.28
C ALA A 54 4.29 11.51 14.35
N TRP A 55 4.06 10.55 13.48
CA TRP A 55 5.04 10.03 12.53
C TRP A 55 4.51 10.08 11.13
N LEU A 56 5.34 10.50 10.19
CA LEU A 56 5.07 10.46 8.76
C LEU A 56 6.03 9.47 8.09
N ILE A 57 5.50 8.36 7.65
CA ILE A 57 6.25 7.28 7.00
C ILE A 57 6.03 7.40 5.50
N THR A 58 7.06 7.74 4.74
CA THR A 58 6.98 7.92 3.29
C THR A 58 7.82 6.89 2.54
N GLY A 59 7.54 6.76 1.26
CA GLY A 59 8.30 5.88 0.36
C GLY A 59 7.49 5.51 -0.88
N PRO A 60 8.14 5.02 -1.93
CA PRO A 60 7.48 4.63 -3.16
C PRO A 60 6.46 3.49 -2.92
N PRO A 61 5.50 3.30 -3.83
CA PRO A 61 4.58 2.16 -3.77
C PRO A 61 5.34 0.84 -3.61
N GLY A 62 4.88 -0.01 -2.68
CA GLY A 62 5.52 -1.30 -2.43
C GLY A 62 6.75 -1.28 -1.52
N SER A 63 7.24 -0.13 -1.08
CA SER A 63 8.38 -0.02 -0.14
C SER A 63 8.09 -0.56 1.27
N GLY A 64 6.82 -0.80 1.61
CA GLY A 64 6.43 -1.35 2.91
C GLY A 64 5.99 -0.33 3.95
N ARG A 65 5.52 0.85 3.57
CA ARG A 65 5.03 1.92 4.48
C ARG A 65 4.05 1.41 5.54
N SER A 66 2.94 0.80 5.10
CA SER A 66 1.93 0.24 6.01
C SER A 66 2.50 -0.88 6.88
N VAL A 67 3.43 -1.68 6.34
CA VAL A 67 4.12 -2.73 7.11
C VAL A 67 4.98 -2.10 8.20
N ALA A 68 5.76 -1.06 7.90
CA ALA A 68 6.57 -0.31 8.86
C ALA A 68 5.71 0.27 9.98
N ALA A 69 4.60 0.91 9.61
CA ALA A 69 3.66 1.49 10.57
C ALA A 69 3.03 0.43 11.49
N VAL A 70 2.61 -0.72 10.95
CA VAL A 70 2.05 -1.83 11.74
C VAL A 70 3.11 -2.47 12.63
N CYS A 71 4.35 -2.68 12.14
CA CYS A 71 5.46 -3.18 12.95
C CYS A 71 5.79 -2.22 14.10
N PHE A 72 5.80 -0.92 13.83
CA PHE A 72 6.04 0.08 14.86
C PHE A 72 4.90 0.11 15.89
N ALA A 73 3.65 0.09 15.46
CA ALA A 73 2.50 -0.04 16.35
C ALA A 73 2.59 -1.30 17.23
N ALA A 74 2.98 -2.44 16.67
CA ALA A 74 3.17 -3.67 17.42
C ALA A 74 4.34 -3.57 18.42
N ALA A 75 5.41 -2.88 18.08
CA ALA A 75 6.52 -2.64 18.97
C ALA A 75 6.13 -1.73 20.15
N LEU A 76 5.34 -0.67 19.90
CA LEU A 76 4.80 0.22 20.94
C LEU A 76 3.85 -0.51 21.90
N GLN A 77 3.06 -1.46 21.42
CA GLN A 77 2.13 -2.26 22.23
C GLN A 77 2.77 -3.50 22.85
N CYS A 78 4.01 -3.83 22.50
CA CYS A 78 4.66 -5.07 22.94
C CYS A 78 4.77 -5.15 24.45
N THR A 79 4.36 -6.27 25.04
CA THR A 79 4.42 -6.52 26.49
C THR A 79 5.62 -7.36 26.94
N ALA A 80 6.42 -7.90 25.98
CA ALA A 80 7.60 -8.69 26.31
C ALA A 80 8.74 -7.83 26.86
N ASP A 81 9.53 -8.33 27.79
CA ASP A 81 10.69 -7.63 28.32
C ASP A 81 11.85 -7.53 27.32
N PHE A 82 12.81 -6.66 27.57
CA PHE A 82 13.99 -6.50 26.71
C PHE A 82 14.77 -7.80 26.55
N GLN A 83 14.85 -8.62 27.62
CA GLN A 83 15.52 -9.92 27.59
C GLN A 83 14.79 -10.95 26.72
N ASP A 84 13.47 -10.78 26.54
CA ASP A 84 12.61 -11.65 25.75
C ASP A 84 12.39 -11.12 24.31
N GLY A 85 13.24 -10.19 23.85
CA GLY A 85 13.20 -9.61 22.50
C GLY A 85 12.17 -8.50 22.31
N GLY A 86 11.66 -7.88 23.39
CA GLY A 86 10.85 -6.66 23.30
C GLY A 86 11.72 -5.39 23.21
N PRO A 87 11.14 -4.28 22.72
CA PRO A 87 9.82 -4.15 22.13
C PRO A 87 9.76 -4.77 20.70
N GLY A 88 8.59 -5.28 20.33
CA GLY A 88 8.39 -5.84 18.99
C GLY A 88 8.72 -7.34 18.87
N CYS A 89 8.56 -8.13 19.93
CA CYS A 89 8.93 -9.56 19.96
C CYS A 89 8.18 -10.45 18.93
N GLY A 90 7.06 -9.99 18.36
CA GLY A 90 6.25 -10.71 17.37
C GLY A 90 5.40 -11.88 17.90
N ARG A 91 5.57 -12.29 19.15
CA ARG A 91 4.93 -13.48 19.75
C ARG A 91 3.98 -13.19 20.90
N CYS A 92 4.12 -12.08 21.61
CA CYS A 92 3.17 -11.72 22.68
C CYS A 92 1.80 -11.38 22.07
N ARG A 93 0.74 -11.47 22.90
CA ARG A 93 -0.63 -11.22 22.46
C ARG A 93 -0.79 -9.82 21.82
N ALA A 94 -0.16 -8.79 22.40
CA ALA A 94 -0.23 -7.44 21.84
C ALA A 94 0.40 -7.36 20.45
N CYS A 95 1.58 -7.96 20.21
CA CYS A 95 2.18 -8.01 18.89
C CYS A 95 1.31 -8.79 17.89
N THR A 96 0.83 -9.99 18.27
CA THR A 96 0.05 -10.84 17.35
C THR A 96 -1.28 -10.21 16.97
N THR A 97 -2.00 -9.61 17.93
CA THR A 97 -3.28 -8.93 17.64
C THR A 97 -3.09 -7.65 16.84
N THR A 98 -2.01 -6.86 17.09
CA THR A 98 -1.69 -5.67 16.29
C THR A 98 -1.36 -6.05 14.85
N MET A 99 -0.51 -7.07 14.67
CA MET A 99 -0.15 -7.56 13.32
C MET A 99 -1.34 -8.14 12.56
N ALA A 100 -2.31 -8.74 13.28
CA ALA A 100 -3.57 -9.22 12.71
C ALA A 100 -4.61 -8.11 12.48
N GLY A 101 -4.38 -6.88 12.97
CA GLY A 101 -5.34 -5.77 12.88
C GLY A 101 -6.54 -5.86 13.84
N THR A 102 -6.44 -6.67 14.89
CA THR A 102 -7.51 -6.92 15.86
C THR A 102 -7.25 -6.36 17.27
N HIS A 103 -6.17 -5.58 17.46
CA HIS A 103 -5.85 -4.98 18.74
C HIS A 103 -6.81 -3.82 19.04
N ALA A 104 -7.45 -3.84 20.22
CA ALA A 104 -8.50 -2.87 20.60
C ALA A 104 -8.05 -1.40 20.55
N ASP A 105 -6.78 -1.12 20.91
CA ASP A 105 -6.24 0.22 21.00
C ASP A 105 -5.40 0.61 19.75
N VAL A 106 -5.49 -0.15 18.65
CA VAL A 106 -4.82 0.15 17.37
C VAL A 106 -5.87 0.26 16.27
N ARG A 107 -6.17 1.49 15.87
CA ARG A 107 -7.10 1.77 14.80
C ARG A 107 -6.37 1.90 13.46
N ARG A 108 -6.59 0.96 12.56
CA ARG A 108 -6.13 1.07 11.16
C ARG A 108 -7.20 1.76 10.33
N VAL A 109 -6.83 2.84 9.68
CA VAL A 109 -7.66 3.62 8.79
C VAL A 109 -7.24 3.33 7.36
N ILE A 110 -8.06 2.57 6.67
CA ILE A 110 -7.91 2.27 5.26
C ILE A 110 -9.14 2.87 4.58
N PRO A 111 -9.00 3.87 3.70
CA PRO A 111 -10.16 4.49 3.09
C PRO A 111 -10.96 3.48 2.27
N ASP A 112 -12.26 3.45 2.45
CA ASP A 112 -13.15 2.63 1.62
C ASP A 112 -13.25 3.16 0.19
N GLY A 113 -13.03 4.47 0.00
CA GLY A 113 -13.10 5.15 -1.28
C GLY A 113 -11.79 5.79 -1.72
N LEU A 114 -11.92 6.78 -2.58
CA LEU A 114 -10.79 7.51 -3.16
C LEU A 114 -10.26 8.61 -2.24
N SER A 115 -10.98 8.96 -1.18
CA SER A 115 -10.58 9.98 -0.22
C SER A 115 -11.12 9.67 1.17
N ILE A 116 -10.46 10.23 2.20
CA ILE A 116 -10.89 10.22 3.60
C ILE A 116 -11.56 11.56 3.89
N GLY A 117 -12.85 11.54 4.22
CA GLY A 117 -13.65 12.73 4.46
C GLY A 117 -13.47 13.30 5.88
N VAL A 118 -13.93 14.57 6.05
CA VAL A 118 -13.81 15.27 7.32
C VAL A 118 -14.62 14.62 8.46
N ASP A 119 -15.80 14.10 8.17
CA ASP A 119 -16.66 13.48 9.20
C ASP A 119 -16.09 12.14 9.68
N GLU A 120 -15.52 11.35 8.75
CA GLU A 120 -14.81 10.12 9.07
C GLU A 120 -13.60 10.44 9.95
N MET A 121 -12.80 11.46 9.58
CA MET A 121 -11.63 11.85 10.37
C MET A 121 -12.02 12.37 11.76
N ARG A 122 -13.11 13.16 11.89
CA ARG A 122 -13.60 13.61 13.20
C ARG A 122 -14.01 12.44 14.11
N ALA A 123 -14.66 11.41 13.54
CA ALA A 123 -14.99 10.20 14.31
C ALA A 123 -13.73 9.47 14.78
N ILE A 124 -12.72 9.34 13.93
CA ILE A 124 -11.44 8.71 14.27
C ILE A 124 -10.72 9.50 15.38
N VAL A 125 -10.66 10.83 15.27
CA VAL A 125 -10.06 11.71 16.28
C VAL A 125 -10.79 11.60 17.62
N HIS A 126 -12.11 11.54 17.61
CA HIS A 126 -12.90 11.35 18.83
C HIS A 126 -12.58 10.00 19.51
N GLU A 127 -12.45 8.91 18.75
CA GLU A 127 -12.05 7.60 19.29
C GLU A 127 -10.61 7.65 19.82
N ALA A 128 -9.68 8.29 19.10
CA ALA A 128 -8.29 8.44 19.50
C ALA A 128 -8.09 9.24 20.78
N SER A 129 -9.06 10.06 21.17
CA SER A 129 -9.02 10.84 22.42
C SER A 129 -9.32 10.01 23.67
N ARG A 130 -9.70 8.73 23.51
CA ARG A 130 -9.93 7.81 24.62
C ARG A 130 -8.60 7.30 25.18
N ARG A 131 -8.59 6.92 26.46
CA ARG A 131 -7.44 6.22 27.03
C ARG A 131 -7.34 4.80 26.47
N PRO A 132 -6.13 4.26 26.28
CA PRO A 132 -5.96 2.86 25.90
C PRO A 132 -6.66 1.94 26.91
N SER A 133 -7.25 0.86 26.41
CA SER A 133 -8.03 -0.09 27.21
C SER A 133 -7.24 -1.34 27.59
N THR A 134 -6.37 -1.82 26.72
CA THR A 134 -5.62 -3.07 26.89
C THR A 134 -4.11 -2.88 26.69
N GLY A 135 -3.71 -1.88 25.91
CA GLY A 135 -2.32 -1.57 25.58
C GLY A 135 -1.78 -0.36 26.32
N TYR A 136 -0.58 0.05 25.93
CA TYR A 136 0.09 1.24 26.48
C TYR A 136 -0.31 2.52 25.74
N TRP A 137 -0.63 2.39 24.46
CA TRP A 137 -0.86 3.50 23.54
C TRP A 137 -2.17 3.35 22.77
N GLN A 138 -2.87 4.46 22.60
CA GLN A 138 -3.92 4.58 21.59
C GLN A 138 -3.25 4.93 20.26
N ILE A 139 -3.31 4.05 19.28
CA ILE A 139 -2.60 4.22 18.00
C ILE A 139 -3.59 4.38 16.86
N VAL A 140 -3.45 5.46 16.10
CA VAL A 140 -4.16 5.69 14.84
C VAL A 140 -3.17 5.58 13.70
N LEU A 141 -3.37 4.59 12.83
CA LEU A 141 -2.56 4.33 11.66
C LEU A 141 -3.38 4.65 10.41
N ILE A 142 -3.00 5.69 9.68
CA ILE A 142 -3.64 6.11 8.41
C ILE A 142 -2.76 5.64 7.26
N GLU A 143 -3.21 4.61 6.52
CA GLU A 143 -2.38 3.93 5.52
C GLU A 143 -2.17 4.73 4.22
N ASP A 144 -3.12 5.60 3.88
CA ASP A 144 -3.07 6.46 2.69
C ASP A 144 -3.41 7.91 3.10
N ALA A 145 -2.48 8.56 3.79
CA ALA A 145 -2.66 9.94 4.27
C ALA A 145 -2.69 10.96 3.11
N ASP A 146 -2.18 10.60 1.94
CA ASP A 146 -2.32 11.34 0.69
C ASP A 146 -3.77 11.44 0.20
N ARG A 147 -4.65 10.60 0.71
CA ARG A 147 -6.09 10.61 0.39
C ARG A 147 -6.93 11.43 1.37
N LEU A 148 -6.31 12.13 2.32
CA LEU A 148 -7.02 13.05 3.21
C LEU A 148 -7.56 14.23 2.40
N THR A 149 -8.86 14.52 2.52
CA THR A 149 -9.38 15.80 2.05
C THR A 149 -8.81 16.95 2.88
N GLU A 150 -8.78 18.16 2.35
CA GLU A 150 -8.30 19.33 3.09
C GLU A 150 -9.01 19.49 4.45
N GLY A 151 -10.33 19.29 4.48
CA GLY A 151 -11.10 19.31 5.73
C GLY A 151 -10.71 18.22 6.71
N ALA A 152 -10.36 17.01 6.23
CA ALA A 152 -9.89 15.91 7.06
C ALA A 152 -8.48 16.18 7.60
N ALA A 153 -7.57 16.69 6.78
CA ALA A 153 -6.24 17.12 7.20
C ALA A 153 -6.31 18.20 8.29
N ASN A 154 -7.18 19.20 8.12
CA ASN A 154 -7.40 20.26 9.11
C ASN A 154 -8.00 19.72 10.42
N ALA A 155 -8.88 18.72 10.36
CA ALA A 155 -9.42 18.08 11.56
C ALA A 155 -8.33 17.31 12.35
N LEU A 156 -7.39 16.68 11.63
CA LEU A 156 -6.26 15.95 12.22
C LEU A 156 -5.22 16.89 12.83
N LEU A 157 -4.98 18.07 12.23
CA LEU A 157 -3.99 19.05 12.70
C LEU A 157 -4.13 19.40 14.19
N LYS A 158 -5.35 19.66 14.66
CA LYS A 158 -5.60 20.05 16.05
C LYS A 158 -5.11 18.99 17.04
N VAL A 159 -5.30 17.73 16.70
CA VAL A 159 -4.94 16.60 17.59
C VAL A 159 -3.46 16.25 17.47
N VAL A 160 -2.85 16.54 16.32
CA VAL A 160 -1.39 16.39 16.14
C VAL A 160 -0.64 17.53 16.84
N GLU A 161 -1.23 18.71 16.98
CA GLU A 161 -0.64 19.83 17.75
C GLU A 161 -0.76 19.62 19.26
N GLU A 162 -1.92 19.18 19.73
CA GLU A 162 -2.23 18.95 21.14
C GLU A 162 -2.73 17.50 21.35
N PRO A 163 -1.83 16.52 21.29
CA PRO A 163 -2.23 15.12 21.34
C PRO A 163 -2.75 14.74 22.73
N PRO A 164 -3.79 13.89 22.79
CA PRO A 164 -4.17 13.26 24.04
C PRO A 164 -3.00 12.44 24.62
N SER A 165 -2.92 12.35 25.93
CA SER A 165 -1.91 11.55 26.60
C SER A 165 -1.98 10.10 26.11
N SER A 166 -0.83 9.51 25.80
CA SER A 166 -0.69 8.13 25.31
C SER A 166 -1.34 7.86 23.93
N THR A 167 -1.47 8.88 23.07
CA THR A 167 -1.95 8.72 21.69
C THR A 167 -0.81 8.91 20.69
N VAL A 168 -0.74 8.02 19.68
CA VAL A 168 0.27 8.07 18.61
C VAL A 168 -0.43 8.01 17.25
N PHE A 169 -0.04 8.93 16.36
CA PHE A 169 -0.50 8.97 14.97
C PHE A 169 0.60 8.50 14.04
N LEU A 170 0.29 7.51 13.19
CA LEU A 170 1.18 6.97 12.17
C LEU A 170 0.56 7.26 10.80
N LEU A 171 1.15 8.17 10.05
CA LEU A 171 0.68 8.59 8.73
C LEU A 171 1.56 7.95 7.66
N CYS A 172 0.98 7.30 6.66
CA CYS A 172 1.70 6.77 5.50
C CYS A 172 1.33 7.59 4.25
N ALA A 173 2.33 8.09 3.53
CA ALA A 173 2.15 8.82 2.28
C ALA A 173 3.21 8.43 1.25
N PRO A 174 2.97 8.62 -0.07
CA PRO A 174 3.96 8.30 -1.10
C PRO A 174 5.23 9.12 -0.96
N SER A 175 5.10 10.41 -0.67
CA SER A 175 6.22 11.34 -0.51
C SER A 175 5.92 12.44 0.50
N VAL A 176 6.83 13.38 0.64
CA VAL A 176 6.65 14.62 1.43
C VAL A 176 6.17 15.80 0.59
N ALA A 177 5.83 15.56 -0.68
CA ALA A 177 5.35 16.61 -1.58
C ALA A 177 4.01 17.18 -1.10
N PRO A 178 3.73 18.46 -1.34
CA PRO A 178 2.48 19.11 -0.91
C PRO A 178 1.22 18.44 -1.47
N GLU A 179 1.34 17.75 -2.61
CA GLU A 179 0.28 16.99 -3.28
C GLU A 179 -0.08 15.72 -2.50
N ASP A 180 0.89 15.11 -1.82
CA ASP A 180 0.74 13.86 -1.07
C ASP A 180 0.41 14.11 0.41
N ILE A 181 0.92 15.20 1.00
CA ILE A 181 0.67 15.50 2.41
C ILE A 181 0.72 17.02 2.67
N ALA A 182 -0.27 17.53 3.35
CA ALA A 182 -0.33 18.93 3.73
C ALA A 182 0.95 19.35 4.50
N VAL A 183 1.57 20.45 4.08
CA VAL A 183 2.81 20.99 4.68
C VAL A 183 2.66 21.21 6.19
N THR A 184 1.47 21.59 6.61
CA THR A 184 1.10 21.81 8.03
C THR A 184 1.15 20.54 8.86
N LEU A 185 0.69 19.39 8.32
CA LEU A 185 0.82 18.08 8.97
C LEU A 185 2.28 17.61 8.97
N ARG A 186 2.94 17.70 7.81
CA ARG A 186 4.35 17.30 7.66
C ARG A 186 5.26 17.98 8.69
N SER A 187 5.09 19.29 8.92
CA SER A 187 5.93 20.05 9.85
C SER A 187 5.81 19.63 11.33
N ARG A 188 4.77 18.87 11.67
CA ARG A 188 4.48 18.40 13.04
C ARG A 188 4.74 16.91 13.24
N CYS A 189 5.08 16.21 12.17
CA CYS A 189 5.37 14.78 12.21
C CYS A 189 6.88 14.53 12.12
N ARG A 190 7.36 13.55 12.88
CA ARG A 190 8.69 13.00 12.64
C ARG A 190 8.66 12.19 11.35
N HIS A 191 9.53 12.56 10.43
CA HIS A 191 9.57 11.95 9.10
C HIS A 191 10.53 10.76 9.07
N VAL A 192 10.05 9.64 8.51
CA VAL A 192 10.82 8.42 8.22
C VAL A 192 10.62 8.07 6.76
N ALA A 193 11.70 7.99 5.99
CA ALA A 193 11.64 7.69 4.57
C ALA A 193 12.10 6.26 4.28
N LEU A 194 11.23 5.47 3.64
CA LEU A 194 11.56 4.15 3.13
C LEU A 194 12.14 4.26 1.72
N VAL A 195 13.09 3.38 1.42
CA VAL A 195 13.68 3.25 0.09
C VAL A 195 13.01 2.10 -0.67
N THR A 196 13.17 2.08 -2.00
CA THR A 196 12.80 0.91 -2.80
C THR A 196 13.68 -0.28 -2.42
N PRO A 197 13.11 -1.41 -1.98
CA PRO A 197 13.90 -2.60 -1.66
C PRO A 197 14.68 -3.10 -2.87
N SER A 198 15.90 -3.58 -2.65
CA SER A 198 16.69 -4.19 -3.72
C SER A 198 16.08 -5.53 -4.15
N HIS A 199 16.27 -5.90 -5.42
CA HIS A 199 15.82 -7.20 -5.95
C HIS A 199 16.36 -8.37 -5.12
N ALA A 200 17.63 -8.29 -4.69
CA ALA A 200 18.23 -9.33 -3.84
C ALA A 200 17.56 -9.43 -2.45
N ALA A 201 17.15 -8.30 -1.87
CA ALA A 201 16.43 -8.31 -0.59
C ALA A 201 15.04 -8.92 -0.74
N ILE A 202 14.32 -8.60 -1.82
CA ILE A 202 13.01 -9.19 -2.12
C ILE A 202 13.14 -10.69 -2.39
N ALA A 203 14.05 -11.11 -3.26
CA ALA A 203 14.26 -12.53 -3.58
C ALA A 203 14.58 -13.35 -2.33
N ARG A 204 15.43 -12.81 -1.44
CA ARG A 204 15.75 -13.47 -0.15
C ARG A 204 14.52 -13.71 0.70
N VAL A 205 13.64 -12.72 0.84
CA VAL A 205 12.40 -12.87 1.63
C VAL A 205 11.46 -13.88 1.00
N LEU A 206 11.33 -13.89 -0.33
CA LEU A 206 10.51 -14.88 -1.05
C LEU A 206 11.04 -16.32 -0.87
N ILE A 207 12.36 -16.49 -0.80
CA ILE A 207 12.98 -17.81 -0.56
C ILE A 207 12.87 -18.20 0.91
N ASP A 208 13.33 -17.33 1.81
CA ASP A 208 13.53 -17.67 3.23
C ASP A 208 12.22 -17.70 4.02
N SER A 209 11.30 -16.78 3.71
CA SER A 209 10.04 -16.64 4.45
C SER A 209 8.85 -17.32 3.76
N ASP A 210 8.80 -17.24 2.43
CA ASP A 210 7.67 -17.75 1.65
C ASP A 210 7.95 -19.14 1.04
N GLY A 211 9.20 -19.65 1.17
CA GLY A 211 9.60 -21.02 0.74
C GLY A 211 9.60 -21.22 -0.78
N LEU A 212 9.74 -20.15 -1.57
CA LEU A 212 9.67 -20.22 -3.02
C LEU A 212 11.01 -20.70 -3.63
N ALA A 213 10.93 -21.32 -4.80
CA ALA A 213 12.10 -21.72 -5.56
C ALA A 213 12.93 -20.47 -5.97
N ALA A 214 14.26 -20.60 -5.93
CA ALA A 214 15.17 -19.47 -6.16
C ALA A 214 14.96 -18.79 -7.52
N ASP A 215 14.74 -19.55 -8.59
CA ASP A 215 14.51 -19.02 -9.93
C ASP A 215 13.22 -18.18 -9.99
N THR A 216 12.13 -18.70 -9.44
CA THR A 216 10.85 -17.99 -9.36
C THR A 216 10.95 -16.72 -8.51
N ALA A 217 11.63 -16.81 -7.35
CA ALA A 217 11.82 -15.70 -6.44
C ALA A 217 12.67 -14.58 -7.07
N ASN A 218 13.77 -14.93 -7.73
CA ASN A 218 14.64 -14.00 -8.42
C ASN A 218 13.91 -13.30 -9.58
N TRP A 219 13.19 -14.08 -10.42
CA TRP A 219 12.39 -13.52 -11.50
C TRP A 219 11.33 -12.54 -10.95
N ALA A 220 10.52 -12.97 -9.98
CA ALA A 220 9.46 -12.14 -9.42
C ALA A 220 10.00 -10.87 -8.74
N ALA A 221 11.12 -10.96 -8.02
CA ALA A 221 11.80 -9.82 -7.43
C ALA A 221 12.24 -8.81 -8.49
N LEU A 222 12.77 -9.29 -9.61
CA LEU A 222 13.26 -8.45 -10.70
C LEU A 222 12.12 -7.67 -11.38
N VAL A 223 11.05 -8.39 -11.76
CA VAL A 223 9.92 -7.81 -12.54
C VAL A 223 8.93 -7.02 -11.69
N SER A 224 9.08 -7.03 -10.36
CA SER A 224 8.17 -6.32 -9.44
C SER A 224 8.48 -4.84 -9.26
N GLY A 225 9.58 -4.33 -9.84
CA GLY A 225 10.00 -2.94 -9.68
C GLY A 225 10.26 -2.51 -8.23
N GLY A 226 10.62 -3.45 -7.35
CA GLY A 226 10.84 -3.16 -5.92
C GLY A 226 9.60 -3.31 -5.04
N HIS A 227 8.48 -3.76 -5.60
CA HIS A 227 7.23 -3.92 -4.86
C HIS A 227 7.09 -5.35 -4.29
N VAL A 228 7.37 -5.53 -2.99
CA VAL A 228 7.37 -6.85 -2.33
C VAL A 228 6.05 -7.61 -2.49
N GLY A 229 4.91 -6.94 -2.31
CA GLY A 229 3.59 -7.56 -2.48
C GLY A 229 3.29 -8.01 -3.91
N LEU A 230 3.74 -7.23 -4.91
CA LEU A 230 3.62 -7.60 -6.32
C LEU A 230 4.53 -8.80 -6.63
N ALA A 231 5.76 -8.82 -6.11
CA ALA A 231 6.67 -9.94 -6.27
C ALA A 231 6.07 -11.25 -5.74
N ARG A 232 5.49 -11.24 -4.53
CA ARG A 232 4.77 -12.41 -3.98
C ARG A 232 3.65 -12.87 -4.89
N ARG A 233 2.83 -11.94 -5.35
CA ARG A 233 1.69 -12.25 -6.20
C ARG A 233 2.11 -12.81 -7.55
N LEU A 234 3.12 -12.23 -8.19
CA LEU A 234 3.65 -12.76 -9.46
C LEU A 234 4.29 -14.13 -9.28
N ALA A 235 4.89 -14.42 -8.12
CA ALA A 235 5.51 -15.70 -7.84
C ALA A 235 4.50 -16.83 -7.55
N THR A 236 3.30 -16.49 -7.04
CA THR A 236 2.33 -17.47 -6.53
C THR A 236 1.02 -17.56 -7.32
N ASP A 237 0.68 -16.52 -8.08
CA ASP A 237 -0.59 -16.42 -8.81
C ASP A 237 -0.35 -16.45 -10.34
N PRO A 238 -0.62 -17.58 -11.02
CA PRO A 238 -0.49 -17.70 -12.49
C PRO A 238 -1.40 -16.71 -13.24
N GLU A 239 -2.54 -16.35 -12.67
CA GLU A 239 -3.43 -15.37 -13.30
C GLU A 239 -2.81 -13.95 -13.28
N ALA A 240 -2.06 -13.61 -12.21
CA ALA A 240 -1.32 -12.35 -12.16
C ALA A 240 -0.26 -12.27 -13.27
N GLN A 241 0.44 -13.39 -13.53
CA GLN A 241 1.39 -13.50 -14.63
C GLN A 241 0.70 -13.33 -16.00
N GLN A 242 -0.43 -14.00 -16.19
CA GLN A 242 -1.21 -13.88 -17.45
C GLN A 242 -1.75 -12.46 -17.64
N ARG A 243 -2.22 -11.80 -16.59
CA ARG A 243 -2.68 -10.39 -16.66
C ARG A 243 -1.56 -9.45 -17.09
N ARG A 244 -0.37 -9.62 -16.49
CA ARG A 244 0.83 -8.86 -16.89
C ARG A 244 1.18 -9.10 -18.38
N GLU A 245 1.21 -10.34 -18.81
CA GLU A 245 1.49 -10.70 -20.20
C GLU A 245 0.48 -10.10 -21.19
N ARG A 246 -0.82 -10.12 -20.83
CA ARG A 246 -1.87 -9.47 -21.65
C ARG A 246 -1.67 -7.96 -21.74
N ALA A 247 -1.35 -7.29 -20.61
CA ALA A 247 -1.12 -5.85 -20.60
C ALA A 247 -0.04 -5.42 -21.60
N PHE A 248 1.07 -6.16 -21.68
CA PHE A 248 2.11 -5.88 -22.70
C PHE A 248 1.70 -6.28 -24.12
N GLY A 249 0.85 -7.30 -24.27
CA GLY A 249 0.26 -7.65 -25.56
C GLY A 249 -0.58 -6.54 -26.17
N LEU A 250 -1.24 -5.75 -25.31
CA LEU A 250 -2.11 -4.64 -25.74
C LEU A 250 -1.34 -3.51 -26.44
N ILE A 251 -0.04 -3.31 -26.15
CA ILE A 251 0.79 -2.30 -26.85
C ILE A 251 0.81 -2.59 -28.36
N ARG A 252 0.99 -3.85 -28.75
CA ARG A 252 0.98 -4.27 -30.15
C ARG A 252 -0.37 -4.04 -30.82
N ASP A 253 -1.45 -4.32 -30.08
CA ASP A 253 -2.80 -4.18 -30.64
C ASP A 253 -3.26 -2.71 -30.68
N ALA A 254 -2.72 -1.84 -29.82
CA ALA A 254 -2.97 -0.38 -29.81
C ALA A 254 -2.50 0.30 -31.12
N VAL A 255 -1.48 -0.24 -31.77
CA VAL A 255 -0.97 0.29 -33.06
C VAL A 255 -1.99 0.13 -34.19
N VAL A 256 -2.91 -0.84 -34.09
CA VAL A 256 -3.95 -1.09 -35.06
C VAL A 256 -5.18 -0.21 -34.80
N PRO A 257 -5.52 0.79 -35.65
CA PRO A 257 -6.58 1.77 -35.36
C PRO A 257 -7.94 1.16 -35.02
N SER A 258 -8.30 0.07 -35.71
CA SER A 258 -9.57 -0.62 -35.50
C SER A 258 -9.66 -1.37 -34.17
N ARG A 259 -8.53 -1.61 -33.49
CA ARG A 259 -8.44 -2.37 -32.25
C ARG A 259 -8.17 -1.47 -31.02
N ALA A 260 -7.69 -0.23 -31.23
CA ALA A 260 -7.25 0.66 -30.16
C ALA A 260 -8.32 0.87 -29.07
N TYR A 261 -9.57 1.13 -29.45
CA TYR A 261 -10.66 1.29 -28.46
C TYR A 261 -11.04 -0.02 -27.76
N ALA A 262 -11.00 -1.17 -28.47
CA ALA A 262 -11.25 -2.46 -27.86
C ALA A 262 -10.19 -2.79 -26.79
N VAL A 263 -8.93 -2.48 -27.07
CA VAL A 263 -7.82 -2.62 -26.14
C VAL A 263 -8.03 -1.80 -24.87
N ALA A 264 -8.46 -0.53 -25.00
CA ALA A 264 -8.74 0.32 -23.86
C ALA A 264 -9.88 -0.25 -22.98
N GLU A 265 -10.93 -0.76 -23.61
CA GLU A 265 -12.05 -1.40 -22.93
C GLU A 265 -11.63 -2.70 -22.22
N GLU A 266 -10.82 -3.53 -22.86
CA GLU A 266 -10.26 -4.76 -22.26
C GLU A 266 -9.39 -4.46 -21.04
N LEU A 267 -8.55 -3.41 -21.06
CA LEU A 267 -7.73 -2.98 -19.91
C LEU A 267 -8.59 -2.58 -18.71
N VAL A 268 -9.60 -1.75 -18.95
CA VAL A 268 -10.49 -1.29 -17.88
C VAL A 268 -11.30 -2.47 -17.32
N ALA A 269 -11.87 -3.32 -18.19
CA ALA A 269 -12.63 -4.50 -17.78
C ALA A 269 -11.77 -5.50 -16.97
N ALA A 270 -10.50 -5.70 -17.36
CA ALA A 270 -9.59 -6.57 -16.62
C ALA A 270 -9.30 -6.02 -15.21
N ALA A 271 -9.12 -4.71 -15.07
CA ALA A 271 -8.91 -4.07 -13.76
C ALA A 271 -10.16 -4.14 -12.88
N GLU A 272 -11.36 -4.00 -13.45
CA GLU A 272 -12.63 -4.14 -12.73
C GLU A 272 -12.86 -5.59 -12.27
N ALA A 273 -12.56 -6.57 -13.14
CA ALA A 273 -12.66 -7.99 -12.78
C ALA A 273 -11.69 -8.37 -11.67
N GLU A 274 -10.44 -7.88 -11.71
CA GLU A 274 -9.48 -8.06 -10.63
C GLU A 274 -9.97 -7.47 -9.32
N ALA A 275 -10.50 -6.25 -9.35
CA ALA A 275 -11.04 -5.57 -8.16
C ALA A 275 -12.21 -6.35 -7.55
N LEU A 276 -13.08 -6.92 -8.38
CA LEU A 276 -14.20 -7.73 -7.92
C LEU A 276 -13.70 -8.96 -7.13
N VAL A 277 -12.75 -9.70 -7.69
CA VAL A 277 -12.16 -10.88 -7.04
C VAL A 277 -11.50 -10.51 -5.71
N LEU A 278 -10.70 -9.42 -5.69
CA LEU A 278 -9.98 -8.97 -4.48
C LEU A 278 -10.88 -8.50 -3.35
N THR A 279 -12.09 -8.03 -3.67
CA THR A 279 -13.02 -7.46 -2.67
C THR A 279 -14.17 -8.38 -2.31
N ALA A 280 -14.37 -9.49 -3.04
CA ALA A 280 -15.53 -10.37 -2.90
C ALA A 280 -15.64 -11.00 -1.50
N GLU A 281 -14.58 -11.65 -1.02
CA GLU A 281 -14.57 -12.35 0.27
C GLU A 281 -14.94 -11.42 1.43
N ARG A 282 -14.34 -10.23 1.45
CA ARG A 282 -14.64 -9.23 2.49
C ARG A 282 -16.07 -8.69 2.36
N ALA A 283 -16.56 -8.50 1.14
CA ALA A 283 -17.92 -8.01 0.91
C ALA A 283 -18.97 -9.04 1.35
N GLU A 284 -18.72 -10.32 1.12
CA GLU A 284 -19.57 -11.42 1.59
C GLU A 284 -19.59 -11.50 3.11
N ALA A 285 -18.42 -11.45 3.76
CA ALA A 285 -18.32 -11.49 5.22
C ALA A 285 -19.05 -10.31 5.88
N GLU A 286 -18.84 -9.08 5.41
CA GLU A 286 -19.53 -7.88 5.93
C GLU A 286 -21.07 -7.96 5.71
N THR A 287 -21.49 -8.53 4.60
CA THR A 287 -22.92 -8.70 4.30
C THR A 287 -23.56 -9.71 5.25
N GLU A 288 -22.87 -10.81 5.55
CA GLU A 288 -23.35 -11.84 6.47
C GLU A 288 -23.34 -11.35 7.93
N GLU A 289 -22.31 -10.61 8.34
CA GLU A 289 -22.28 -9.94 9.65
C GLU A 289 -23.47 -8.98 9.82
N LEU A 290 -23.74 -8.16 8.80
CA LEU A 290 -24.87 -7.23 8.84
C LEU A 290 -26.20 -7.98 8.89
N ARG A 291 -26.38 -9.04 8.12
CA ARG A 291 -27.58 -9.89 8.16
C ARG A 291 -27.79 -10.48 9.55
N THR A 292 -26.72 -11.00 10.14
CA THR A 292 -26.75 -11.57 11.50
C THR A 292 -27.10 -10.51 12.54
N ALA A 293 -26.46 -9.32 12.47
CA ALA A 293 -26.71 -8.21 13.38
C ALA A 293 -28.15 -7.66 13.28
N LEU A 294 -28.74 -7.71 12.10
CA LEU A 294 -30.13 -7.26 11.84
C LEU A 294 -31.18 -8.32 12.14
N GLY A 295 -30.79 -9.52 12.64
CA GLY A 295 -31.69 -10.57 13.04
C GLY A 295 -32.47 -11.18 11.87
N ALA A 296 -31.83 -11.39 10.74
CA ALA A 296 -32.42 -12.08 9.57
C ALA A 296 -32.70 -13.55 9.90
N GLY A 297 -33.77 -13.81 10.65
CA GLY A 297 -34.24 -15.11 11.14
C GLY A 297 -35.39 -15.01 12.14
N GLY A 298 -35.74 -13.81 12.63
CA GLY A 298 -36.79 -13.60 13.64
C GLY A 298 -38.13 -13.15 13.04
N THR A 299 -39.16 -13.99 13.14
CA THR A 299 -40.57 -13.65 12.82
C THR A 299 -41.24 -12.95 14.01
N GLY A 300 -40.93 -11.65 14.24
CA GLY A 300 -41.53 -10.84 15.33
C GLY A 300 -42.30 -9.64 14.79
N LYS A 301 -43.55 -9.46 15.26
CA LYS A 301 -44.43 -8.30 15.00
C LYS A 301 -43.85 -7.05 15.67
N GLY A 302 -43.40 -6.04 14.87
CA GLY A 302 -42.94 -4.76 15.37
C GLY A 302 -42.08 -3.96 14.39
N THR A 303 -42.15 -4.22 13.08
CA THR A 303 -41.05 -4.06 12.14
C THR A 303 -41.04 -2.85 11.19
N ALA A 304 -42.03 -1.94 11.22
CA ALA A 304 -42.03 -0.84 10.21
C ALA A 304 -40.92 0.23 10.41
N GLY A 305 -40.53 0.51 11.64
CA GLY A 305 -39.41 1.41 11.95
C GLY A 305 -38.05 0.72 11.79
N ALA A 306 -37.95 -0.54 12.22
CA ALA A 306 -36.77 -1.38 12.07
C ALA A 306 -36.45 -1.64 10.59
N LEU A 307 -37.44 -1.87 9.73
CA LEU A 307 -37.29 -2.08 8.29
C LEU A 307 -36.61 -0.88 7.59
N ARG A 308 -36.93 0.37 7.96
CA ARG A 308 -36.25 1.57 7.36
C ARG A 308 -34.79 1.68 7.79
N SER A 309 -34.50 1.41 9.05
CA SER A 309 -33.13 1.37 9.59
C SER A 309 -32.29 0.28 8.91
N VAL A 310 -32.88 -0.91 8.74
CA VAL A 310 -32.26 -2.05 8.04
C VAL A 310 -31.94 -1.70 6.59
N THR A 311 -32.91 -1.12 5.87
CA THR A 311 -32.68 -0.72 4.46
C THR A 311 -31.62 0.36 4.34
N GLY A 312 -31.53 1.28 5.30
CA GLY A 312 -30.47 2.30 5.36
C GLY A 312 -29.08 1.68 5.55
N ALA A 313 -28.95 0.79 6.53
CA ALA A 313 -27.68 0.11 6.82
C ALA A 313 -27.18 -0.76 5.65
N ILE A 314 -28.09 -1.46 4.96
CA ILE A 314 -27.74 -2.24 3.76
C ILE A 314 -27.23 -1.32 2.65
N LYS A 315 -27.94 -0.22 2.35
CA LYS A 315 -27.50 0.74 1.32
C LYS A 315 -26.16 1.41 1.64
N ASP A 316 -25.90 1.67 2.90
CA ASP A 316 -24.63 2.24 3.34
C ASP A 316 -23.49 1.22 3.20
N LEU A 317 -23.74 -0.06 3.48
CA LEU A 317 -22.78 -1.12 3.25
C LEU A 317 -22.48 -1.30 1.75
N GLU A 318 -23.52 -1.40 0.92
CA GLU A 318 -23.39 -1.50 -0.54
C GLU A 318 -22.60 -0.33 -1.13
N ARG A 319 -22.83 0.90 -0.64
CA ARG A 319 -22.10 2.10 -1.05
C ARG A 319 -20.62 1.99 -0.70
N ARG A 320 -20.29 1.54 0.52
CA ARG A 320 -18.89 1.32 0.95
C ARG A 320 -18.21 0.21 0.13
N GLN A 321 -18.89 -0.89 -0.10
CA GLN A 321 -18.38 -2.00 -0.93
C GLN A 321 -18.11 -1.55 -2.37
N LYS A 322 -19.04 -0.80 -2.98
CA LYS A 322 -18.86 -0.21 -4.32
C LYS A 322 -17.70 0.79 -4.38
N SER A 323 -17.55 1.62 -3.35
CA SER A 323 -16.46 2.58 -3.24
C SER A 323 -15.10 1.87 -3.16
N ARG A 324 -15.00 0.80 -2.36
CA ARG A 324 -13.83 -0.06 -2.24
C ARG A 324 -13.49 -0.77 -3.55
N GLN A 325 -14.50 -1.31 -4.25
CA GLN A 325 -14.31 -1.92 -5.56
C GLN A 325 -13.77 -0.91 -6.59
N THR A 326 -14.33 0.32 -6.60
CA THR A 326 -13.85 1.39 -7.49
C THR A 326 -12.39 1.73 -7.20
N ARG A 327 -12.00 1.80 -5.92
CA ARG A 327 -10.61 2.02 -5.53
C ARG A 327 -9.71 0.88 -5.99
N ALA A 328 -10.08 -0.36 -5.70
CA ALA A 328 -9.30 -1.54 -6.08
C ALA A 328 -9.11 -1.64 -7.60
N SER A 329 -10.12 -1.28 -8.39
CA SER A 329 -10.01 -1.21 -9.85
C SER A 329 -9.01 -0.15 -10.31
N ARG A 330 -9.01 1.04 -9.70
CA ARG A 330 -8.01 2.08 -10.02
C ARG A 330 -6.61 1.69 -9.62
N ASP A 331 -6.45 1.09 -8.44
CA ASP A 331 -5.15 0.58 -7.97
C ASP A 331 -4.63 -0.55 -8.88
N ALA A 332 -5.52 -1.39 -9.43
CA ALA A 332 -5.16 -2.41 -10.43
C ALA A 332 -4.71 -1.78 -11.74
N LEU A 333 -5.44 -0.77 -12.21
CA LEU A 333 -5.11 -0.05 -13.44
C LEU A 333 -3.80 0.73 -13.30
N ASP A 334 -3.56 1.40 -12.16
CA ASP A 334 -2.33 2.14 -11.89
C ASP A 334 -1.09 1.21 -11.95
N ARG A 335 -1.19 -0.02 -11.44
CA ARG A 335 -0.12 -1.02 -11.56
C ARG A 335 0.22 -1.34 -13.01
N VAL A 336 -0.81 -1.56 -13.84
CA VAL A 336 -0.60 -1.81 -15.28
C VAL A 336 0.07 -0.61 -15.95
N LEU A 337 -0.34 0.61 -15.60
CA LEU A 337 0.26 1.84 -16.14
C LEU A 337 1.74 1.96 -15.73
N ILE A 338 2.10 1.62 -14.50
CA ILE A 338 3.51 1.58 -14.06
C ILE A 338 4.30 0.54 -14.85
N ASP A 339 3.76 -0.65 -15.08
CA ASP A 339 4.39 -1.69 -15.89
C ASP A 339 4.63 -1.19 -17.32
N LEU A 340 3.65 -0.52 -17.92
CA LEU A 340 3.78 0.06 -19.26
C LEU A 340 4.85 1.16 -19.31
N ALA A 341 4.89 2.07 -18.34
CA ALA A 341 5.90 3.13 -18.27
C ALA A 341 7.32 2.54 -18.17
N THR A 342 7.50 1.52 -17.31
CA THR A 342 8.80 0.86 -17.14
C THR A 342 9.19 0.02 -18.35
N TYR A 343 8.24 -0.53 -19.08
CA TYR A 343 8.48 -1.22 -20.36
C TYR A 343 9.00 -0.25 -21.44
N PHE A 344 8.36 0.92 -21.61
CA PHE A 344 8.84 1.95 -22.54
C PHE A 344 10.20 2.52 -22.10
N ARG A 345 10.43 2.65 -20.78
CA ARG A 345 11.74 3.03 -20.23
C ARG A 345 12.82 2.03 -20.65
N ASP A 346 12.56 0.73 -20.53
CA ASP A 346 13.51 -0.29 -20.92
C ASP A 346 13.82 -0.23 -22.43
N ALA A 347 12.83 0.03 -23.28
CA ALA A 347 13.05 0.26 -24.70
C ALA A 347 13.90 1.53 -24.96
N LEU A 348 13.68 2.59 -24.21
CA LEU A 348 14.47 3.81 -24.29
C LEU A 348 15.93 3.56 -23.87
N LEU A 349 16.17 2.76 -22.81
CA LEU A 349 17.52 2.37 -22.37
C LEU A 349 18.26 1.58 -23.45
N VAL A 350 17.59 0.67 -24.14
CA VAL A 350 18.14 -0.11 -25.24
C VAL A 350 18.49 0.81 -26.41
N SER A 351 17.58 1.70 -26.82
CA SER A 351 17.81 2.65 -27.93
C SER A 351 18.96 3.63 -27.63
N ALA A 352 19.18 3.99 -26.36
CA ALA A 352 20.26 4.85 -25.89
C ALA A 352 21.58 4.10 -25.61
N ASN A 353 21.66 2.78 -25.86
CA ASN A 353 22.80 1.93 -25.48
C ASN A 353 23.23 2.05 -24.02
N ALA A 354 22.30 2.26 -23.11
CA ALA A 354 22.55 2.44 -21.66
C ALA A 354 22.69 1.09 -20.93
N GLY A 355 23.58 0.22 -21.38
CA GLY A 355 23.77 -1.14 -20.86
C GLY A 355 24.25 -1.24 -19.41
N SER A 356 24.62 -0.13 -18.76
CA SER A 356 24.96 -0.09 -17.33
C SER A 356 23.73 -0.02 -16.42
N VAL A 357 22.55 0.25 -16.97
CA VAL A 357 21.29 0.35 -16.21
C VAL A 357 20.51 -0.96 -16.35
N GLN A 358 20.15 -1.55 -15.21
CA GLN A 358 19.40 -2.79 -15.20
C GLN A 358 17.96 -2.58 -15.72
N PRO A 359 17.47 -3.41 -16.67
CA PRO A 359 16.09 -3.37 -17.15
C PRO A 359 15.12 -3.87 -16.07
N ASN A 360 13.89 -3.36 -16.10
CA ASN A 360 12.82 -3.83 -15.23
C ASN A 360 12.13 -5.11 -15.76
N HIS A 361 12.21 -5.34 -17.08
CA HIS A 361 11.55 -6.47 -17.74
C HIS A 361 12.54 -7.34 -18.54
N PRO A 362 13.51 -7.99 -17.90
CA PRO A 362 14.49 -8.83 -18.57
C PRO A 362 13.88 -10.05 -19.24
N ASP A 363 12.74 -10.52 -18.76
CA ASP A 363 11.92 -11.58 -19.34
C ASP A 363 11.27 -11.18 -20.69
N MET A 364 11.27 -9.91 -21.02
CA MET A 364 10.73 -9.35 -22.27
C MET A 364 11.80 -8.69 -23.15
N ALA A 365 13.08 -9.01 -22.92
CA ALA A 365 14.20 -8.36 -23.61
C ALA A 365 14.07 -8.36 -25.14
N ASP A 366 13.61 -9.46 -25.74
CA ASP A 366 13.42 -9.54 -27.18
C ASP A 366 12.34 -8.57 -27.68
N ARG A 367 11.23 -8.46 -26.97
CA ARG A 367 10.13 -7.53 -27.32
C ARG A 367 10.56 -6.07 -27.13
N VAL A 368 11.30 -5.80 -26.07
CA VAL A 368 11.87 -4.48 -25.77
C VAL A 368 12.85 -4.08 -26.87
N ALA A 369 13.73 -5.00 -27.32
CA ALA A 369 14.68 -4.76 -28.41
C ALA A 369 13.96 -4.45 -29.74
N VAL A 370 12.91 -5.22 -30.08
CA VAL A 370 12.09 -4.97 -31.27
C VAL A 370 11.47 -3.57 -31.20
N LEU A 371 10.89 -3.18 -30.07
CA LEU A 371 10.30 -1.86 -29.88
C LEU A 371 11.35 -0.75 -30.02
N ALA A 372 12.53 -0.92 -29.42
CA ALA A 372 13.65 0.04 -29.49
C ALA A 372 14.21 0.21 -30.93
N CYS A 373 14.10 -0.82 -31.79
CA CYS A 373 14.49 -0.72 -33.18
C CYS A 373 13.47 0.02 -34.06
N HIS A 374 12.21 0.04 -33.64
CA HIS A 374 11.11 0.57 -34.45
C HIS A 374 10.66 1.97 -34.00
N ALA A 375 10.87 2.36 -32.76
CA ALA A 375 10.48 3.67 -32.22
C ALA A 375 11.72 4.52 -31.88
N THR A 376 11.69 5.81 -32.24
CA THR A 376 12.74 6.74 -31.83
C THR A 376 12.69 7.03 -30.33
N PRO A 377 13.80 7.45 -29.68
CA PRO A 377 13.81 7.83 -28.27
C PRO A 377 12.73 8.85 -27.92
N GLU A 378 12.47 9.82 -28.78
CA GLU A 378 11.47 10.87 -28.57
C GLU A 378 10.05 10.29 -28.57
N ARG A 379 9.76 9.31 -29.44
CA ARG A 379 8.47 8.61 -29.46
C ARG A 379 8.27 7.75 -28.22
N LEU A 380 9.31 7.05 -27.77
CA LEU A 380 9.28 6.27 -26.52
C LEU A 380 9.04 7.17 -25.30
N LEU A 381 9.69 8.36 -25.30
CA LEU A 381 9.47 9.35 -24.22
C LEU A 381 8.02 9.85 -24.21
N ARG A 382 7.43 10.17 -25.38
CA ARG A 382 6.01 10.55 -25.47
C ARG A 382 5.06 9.44 -25.02
N CYS A 383 5.40 8.18 -25.26
CA CYS A 383 4.62 7.05 -24.71
C CYS A 383 4.69 7.02 -23.17
N ILE A 384 5.86 7.28 -22.56
CA ILE A 384 6.01 7.38 -21.13
C ILE A 384 5.19 8.55 -20.57
N GLU A 385 5.29 9.73 -21.20
CA GLU A 385 4.53 10.93 -20.81
C GLU A 385 3.01 10.65 -20.87
N ALA A 386 2.51 10.02 -21.94
CA ALA A 386 1.10 9.65 -22.05
C ALA A 386 0.64 8.71 -20.94
N VAL A 387 1.49 7.76 -20.51
CA VAL A 387 1.18 6.91 -19.37
C VAL A 387 1.10 7.72 -18.07
N LEU A 388 2.02 8.65 -17.85
CA LEU A 388 2.01 9.52 -16.66
C LEU A 388 0.78 10.44 -16.64
N GLU A 389 0.42 11.05 -17.77
CA GLU A 389 -0.80 11.85 -17.93
C GLU A 389 -2.07 11.03 -17.63
N CYS A 390 -2.13 9.77 -18.09
CA CYS A 390 -3.24 8.88 -17.76
C CYS A 390 -3.34 8.63 -16.25
N ARG A 391 -2.22 8.42 -15.56
CA ARG A 391 -2.18 8.23 -14.11
C ARG A 391 -2.65 9.49 -13.36
N GLU A 392 -2.18 10.67 -13.79
CA GLU A 392 -2.63 11.95 -13.23
C GLU A 392 -4.14 12.16 -13.44
N ALA A 393 -4.66 11.86 -14.64
CA ALA A 393 -6.10 11.94 -14.91
C ALA A 393 -6.92 11.02 -13.98
N LEU A 394 -6.43 9.80 -13.72
CA LEU A 394 -7.06 8.90 -12.76
C LEU A 394 -7.01 9.44 -11.33
N ALA A 395 -5.94 10.08 -10.92
CA ALA A 395 -5.79 10.67 -9.59
C ALA A 395 -6.79 11.82 -9.36
N VAL A 396 -7.07 12.64 -10.39
CA VAL A 396 -8.09 13.72 -10.33
C VAL A 396 -9.51 13.26 -10.69
N ASN A 397 -9.77 11.95 -10.58
CA ASN A 397 -11.10 11.34 -10.75
C ASN A 397 -11.70 11.36 -12.16
N VAL A 398 -10.91 11.48 -13.21
CA VAL A 398 -11.37 11.19 -14.57
C VAL A 398 -11.84 9.72 -14.65
N LYS A 399 -12.90 9.47 -15.41
CA LYS A 399 -13.39 8.11 -15.62
C LYS A 399 -12.34 7.26 -16.32
N PRO A 400 -12.00 6.05 -15.81
CA PRO A 400 -10.94 5.20 -16.34
C PRO A 400 -11.02 4.99 -17.84
N LYS A 401 -12.22 4.77 -18.38
CA LYS A 401 -12.41 4.59 -19.83
C LYS A 401 -11.82 5.75 -20.64
N PHE A 402 -12.11 7.00 -20.29
CA PHE A 402 -11.63 8.15 -21.09
C PHE A 402 -10.13 8.38 -20.96
N ALA A 403 -9.57 8.16 -19.75
CA ALA A 403 -8.14 8.29 -19.54
C ALA A 403 -7.36 7.22 -20.33
N VAL A 404 -7.85 5.97 -20.31
CA VAL A 404 -7.22 4.86 -21.04
C VAL A 404 -7.45 4.96 -22.57
N ASP A 405 -8.61 5.43 -23.02
CA ASP A 405 -8.86 5.70 -24.45
C ASP A 405 -7.84 6.72 -25.00
N ALA A 406 -7.59 7.81 -24.26
CA ALA A 406 -6.59 8.81 -24.63
C ALA A 406 -5.17 8.22 -24.68
N LEU A 407 -4.80 7.46 -23.65
CA LEU A 407 -3.50 6.76 -23.58
C LEU A 407 -3.29 5.85 -24.79
N VAL A 408 -4.23 4.95 -25.05
CA VAL A 408 -4.11 3.97 -26.15
C VAL A 408 -4.07 4.66 -27.51
N ALA A 409 -4.84 5.75 -27.69
CA ALA A 409 -4.80 6.55 -28.92
C ALA A 409 -3.41 7.17 -29.12
N THR A 410 -2.81 7.75 -28.07
CA THR A 410 -1.45 8.34 -28.13
C THR A 410 -0.39 7.29 -28.41
N ILE A 411 -0.39 6.16 -27.69
CA ILE A 411 0.53 5.05 -27.94
C ILE A 411 0.39 4.55 -29.39
N GLY A 412 -0.84 4.37 -29.86
CA GLY A 412 -1.10 3.94 -31.23
C GLY A 412 -0.61 4.94 -32.27
N GLN A 413 -0.69 6.23 -32.01
CA GLN A 413 -0.18 7.28 -32.90
C GLN A 413 1.35 7.30 -32.92
N GLU A 414 2.00 7.22 -31.77
CA GLU A 414 3.45 7.30 -31.63
C GLU A 414 4.17 6.04 -32.17
N LEU A 415 3.55 4.87 -32.05
CA LEU A 415 4.15 3.60 -32.49
C LEU A 415 3.75 3.16 -33.89
N ARG A 416 2.85 3.90 -34.61
CA ARG A 416 2.57 3.64 -36.03
C ARG A 416 3.73 4.06 -36.88
N TYR A 417 3.99 3.25 -37.94
CA TYR A 417 4.99 3.49 -38.95
C TYR A 417 4.47 4.36 -40.07
#